data_fe3a15d9946c78d90bdb45fd6b2c31f7
#
_entry.id   fe3a15d9946c78d90bdb45fd6b2c31f7
#
_cell.length_a   1.000
_cell.length_b   1.000
_cell.length_c   1.000
_cell.angle_alpha   90.00
_cell.angle_beta   90.00
_cell.angle_gamma   90.00
#
_symmetry.space_group_name_H-M   'P 1'
#
loop_
_entity.id
_entity.type
_entity.pdbx_description
1 polymer ?
#
loop_
_entity_poly.entity_id
_entity_poly.type
_entity_poly.pdbx_seq_one_letter_code
_entity_poly.pdbx_strand_id
1 'polypeptide(L)'
;MLAAFTAIGPSVYSAPMAPSLPTGNYVALGDSYASGVGAPPYAEGTNIEGGNRCKRAAAAYAHQVADRTGKTLDFGACSGSWTKHFYEARTPWKEPAQLDHLSASTGLVTFSIGGNDAGFATIFSKCVTAAPFSNCSSNKEITDQVDSTIDALAGKGKQDGVYSYDTVMSDIATRAPNATVVAVGYPRMFAPQGAGQILPVPGRCEGVTKVDQRWINAKTNELNAAAGAAAQRHGYQFADTSGAFAGHELCGQQTSWFQGLIDDGRFHPNADGHKAMASSIMDSLNAQGQEAAQDRPAAAQAQLDNMRPAGAFTLTRDGDQLSLDASASTDADGAVANIDWYVQHANGTEEILTGAQATATVPAGEQVSVTAVVTDNQGKEDFTTQVSAAG
;
A
#
# COMPACT_ATOMS: atom_id res chain seq x y z
N MET A 1 -10.43 65.00 21.34
CA MET A 1 -10.81 63.65 20.77
C MET A 1 -9.86 62.65 21.36
N LEU A 2 -10.30 61.84 22.35
CA LEU A 2 -9.54 60.71 22.90
C LEU A 2 -9.92 59.45 22.10
N ALA A 3 -8.93 58.82 21.50
CA ALA A 3 -9.11 57.53 20.85
C ALA A 3 -9.03 56.40 21.91
N ALA A 4 -10.08 55.63 22.05
CA ALA A 4 -10.11 54.47 22.91
C ALA A 4 -9.41 53.27 22.20
N PHE A 5 -8.31 52.80 22.76
CA PHE A 5 -7.69 51.52 22.36
C PHE A 5 -8.43 50.38 23.06
N THR A 6 -9.14 49.59 22.27
CA THR A 6 -9.67 48.28 22.73
C THR A 6 -8.55 47.26 22.71
N ALA A 7 -8.15 46.76 23.87
CA ALA A 7 -7.21 45.65 24.02
C ALA A 7 -7.90 44.36 23.58
N ILE A 8 -7.36 43.71 22.52
CA ILE A 8 -7.73 42.35 22.13
C ILE A 8 -7.01 41.42 23.11
N GLY A 9 -7.77 40.76 23.96
CA GLY A 9 -7.24 39.72 24.88
C GLY A 9 -6.67 38.51 24.10
N PRO A 10 -5.73 37.78 24.68
CA PRO A 10 -5.16 36.59 24.03
C PRO A 10 -6.24 35.55 23.80
N SER A 11 -6.41 35.11 22.53
CA SER A 11 -7.22 33.94 22.19
C SER A 11 -6.61 32.73 22.86
N VAL A 12 -7.34 32.13 23.78
CA VAL A 12 -6.96 30.83 24.40
C VAL A 12 -7.17 29.76 23.31
N TYR A 13 -6.10 29.34 22.66
CA TYR A 13 -6.11 28.14 21.83
C TYR A 13 -6.38 26.95 22.76
N SER A 14 -7.60 26.45 22.80
CA SER A 14 -7.89 25.14 23.40
C SER A 14 -7.22 24.10 22.54
N ALA A 15 -6.28 23.35 23.12
CA ALA A 15 -5.76 22.15 22.46
C ALA A 15 -6.93 21.23 22.08
N PRO A 16 -6.93 20.63 20.88
CA PRO A 16 -7.98 19.71 20.50
C PRO A 16 -8.07 18.60 21.55
N MET A 17 -9.25 18.41 22.12
CA MET A 17 -9.50 17.29 23.04
C MET A 17 -9.25 15.98 22.29
N ALA A 18 -8.47 15.09 22.89
CA ALA A 18 -8.33 13.72 22.37
C ALA A 18 -9.72 13.10 22.22
N PRO A 19 -9.97 12.32 21.13
CA PRO A 19 -11.26 11.71 20.92
C PRO A 19 -11.62 10.84 22.12
N SER A 20 -12.86 10.93 22.59
CA SER A 20 -13.36 10.06 23.65
C SER A 20 -13.60 8.66 23.06
N LEU A 21 -12.55 7.83 23.09
CA LEU A 21 -12.67 6.43 22.66
C LEU A 21 -13.55 5.64 23.64
N PRO A 22 -14.35 4.66 23.16
CA PRO A 22 -15.11 3.76 24.01
C PRO A 22 -14.22 3.12 25.08
N THR A 23 -14.80 2.81 26.25
CA THR A 23 -14.10 2.05 27.29
C THR A 23 -13.74 0.66 26.79
N GLY A 24 -12.73 0.01 27.38
CA GLY A 24 -12.32 -1.34 27.01
C GLY A 24 -10.91 -1.39 26.44
N ASN A 25 -10.46 -2.61 26.11
CA ASN A 25 -9.13 -2.87 25.59
C ASN A 25 -9.00 -2.42 24.11
N TYR A 26 -7.78 -2.39 23.65
CA TYR A 26 -7.41 -2.21 22.27
C TYR A 26 -6.97 -3.56 21.68
N VAL A 27 -7.57 -3.97 20.56
CA VAL A 27 -7.20 -5.19 19.83
C VAL A 27 -6.55 -4.78 18.49
N ALA A 28 -5.31 -5.23 18.28
CA ALA A 28 -4.60 -5.02 17.01
C ALA A 28 -4.51 -6.34 16.23
N LEU A 29 -5.12 -6.37 15.05
CA LEU A 29 -5.18 -7.53 14.16
C LEU A 29 -4.40 -7.25 12.87
N GLY A 30 -4.17 -8.27 12.07
CA GLY A 30 -3.62 -8.14 10.72
C GLY A 30 -2.42 -9.00 10.43
N ASP A 31 -1.64 -8.57 9.45
CA ASP A 31 -0.50 -9.30 8.89
C ASP A 31 0.86 -8.81 9.43
N SER A 32 1.92 -8.93 8.63
CA SER A 32 3.28 -8.54 9.00
C SER A 32 3.46 -7.02 9.19
N TYR A 33 2.68 -6.20 8.47
CA TYR A 33 2.69 -4.75 8.67
C TYR A 33 2.05 -4.36 10.00
N ALA A 34 1.03 -5.09 10.44
CA ALA A 34 0.43 -4.88 11.74
C ALA A 34 1.28 -5.46 12.87
N SER A 35 1.88 -6.65 12.68
CA SER A 35 2.69 -7.29 13.73
C SER A 35 4.04 -6.63 13.98
N GLY A 36 4.56 -5.85 13.01
CA GLY A 36 5.80 -5.10 13.17
C GLY A 36 7.03 -5.81 12.62
N VAL A 37 6.87 -6.67 11.60
CA VAL A 37 8.03 -7.20 10.87
C VAL A 37 8.88 -6.03 10.35
N GLY A 38 10.21 -6.14 10.49
CA GLY A 38 11.13 -5.07 10.13
C GLY A 38 11.52 -4.14 11.28
N ALA A 39 10.86 -4.23 12.45
CA ALA A 39 11.09 -3.35 13.59
C ALA A 39 11.44 -4.12 14.91
N PRO A 40 12.46 -5.01 14.92
CA PRO A 40 12.85 -5.78 16.10
C PRO A 40 13.20 -4.85 17.28
N PRO A 41 13.22 -5.35 18.54
CA PRO A 41 13.08 -6.76 18.93
C PRO A 41 11.64 -7.27 18.87
N TYR A 42 11.49 -8.57 18.60
CA TYR A 42 10.20 -9.24 18.62
C TYR A 42 9.88 -9.81 20.00
N ALA A 43 8.61 -9.82 20.37
CA ALA A 43 8.15 -10.39 21.64
C ALA A 43 8.55 -11.87 21.75
N GLU A 44 8.88 -12.27 22.97
CA GLU A 44 9.27 -13.65 23.28
C GLU A 44 8.21 -14.65 22.79
N GLY A 45 8.65 -15.74 22.22
CA GLY A 45 7.75 -16.77 21.70
C GLY A 45 7.14 -16.47 20.31
N THR A 46 7.36 -15.28 19.74
CA THR A 46 6.75 -14.90 18.44
C THR A 46 7.72 -14.88 17.25
N ASN A 47 8.99 -15.26 17.45
CA ASN A 47 9.99 -15.40 16.40
C ASN A 47 10.84 -16.67 16.60
N ILE A 48 10.19 -17.83 16.57
CA ILE A 48 10.83 -19.14 16.82
C ILE A 48 11.04 -19.84 15.47
N GLU A 49 12.27 -20.23 15.17
CA GLU A 49 12.56 -21.04 13.98
C GLU A 49 11.84 -22.38 14.05
N GLY A 50 11.11 -22.75 12.97
CA GLY A 50 10.27 -23.94 12.96
C GLY A 50 9.01 -23.88 13.84
N GLY A 51 8.78 -22.77 14.54
CA GLY A 51 7.63 -22.52 15.42
C GLY A 51 6.84 -21.27 15.05
N ASN A 52 6.36 -20.58 16.06
CA ASN A 52 5.61 -19.33 15.92
C ASN A 52 6.48 -18.23 15.30
N ARG A 53 6.04 -17.67 14.20
CA ARG A 53 6.72 -16.58 13.47
C ARG A 53 5.81 -15.38 13.24
N CYS A 54 4.92 -15.08 14.20
CA CYS A 54 4.08 -13.88 14.11
C CYS A 54 4.88 -12.59 14.15
N LYS A 55 6.11 -12.63 14.70
CA LYS A 55 7.06 -11.50 14.75
C LYS A 55 6.41 -10.22 15.28
N ARG A 56 5.78 -10.30 16.45
CA ARG A 56 5.19 -9.14 17.12
C ARG A 56 6.28 -8.25 17.69
N ALA A 57 6.49 -7.08 17.10
CA ALA A 57 7.56 -6.17 17.50
C ALA A 57 7.12 -5.18 18.57
N ALA A 58 8.01 -4.86 19.51
CA ALA A 58 7.79 -3.82 20.50
C ALA A 58 7.64 -2.41 19.88
N ALA A 59 8.27 -2.16 18.72
CA ALA A 59 8.15 -0.92 17.97
C ALA A 59 6.96 -0.88 17.02
N ALA A 60 6.13 -1.93 16.92
CA ALA A 60 4.93 -1.94 16.09
C ALA A 60 4.00 -0.76 16.42
N TYR A 61 3.29 -0.24 15.41
CA TYR A 61 2.36 0.86 15.61
C TYR A 61 1.32 0.58 16.71
N ALA A 62 0.95 -0.69 16.89
CA ALA A 62 -0.01 -1.11 17.90
C ALA A 62 0.38 -0.69 19.32
N HIS A 63 1.64 -0.88 19.72
CA HIS A 63 2.13 -0.43 21.03
C HIS A 63 2.07 1.09 21.17
N GLN A 64 2.46 1.83 20.11
CA GLN A 64 2.45 3.29 20.14
C GLN A 64 1.02 3.86 20.20
N VAL A 65 0.06 3.21 19.54
CA VAL A 65 -1.38 3.58 19.65
C VAL A 65 -1.90 3.25 21.06
N ALA A 66 -1.55 2.10 21.61
CA ALA A 66 -1.91 1.74 22.99
C ALA A 66 -1.42 2.78 24.00
N ASP A 67 -0.14 3.17 23.91
CA ASP A 67 0.46 4.18 24.79
C ASP A 67 -0.25 5.55 24.65
N ARG A 68 -0.51 6.00 23.42
CA ARG A 68 -1.15 7.30 23.16
C ARG A 68 -2.63 7.34 23.57
N THR A 69 -3.31 6.18 23.55
CA THR A 69 -4.73 6.06 23.93
C THR A 69 -4.94 5.63 25.38
N GLY A 70 -3.88 5.20 26.08
CA GLY A 70 -3.94 4.66 27.44
C GLY A 70 -4.68 3.33 27.53
N LYS A 71 -4.82 2.59 26.42
CA LYS A 71 -5.56 1.32 26.38
C LYS A 71 -4.64 0.11 26.56
N THR A 72 -5.13 -0.92 27.22
CA THR A 72 -4.45 -2.22 27.29
C THR A 72 -4.52 -2.89 25.91
N LEU A 73 -3.35 -3.25 25.37
CA LEU A 73 -3.24 -3.89 24.06
C LEU A 73 -3.44 -5.41 24.16
N ASP A 74 -4.33 -5.94 23.34
CA ASP A 74 -4.40 -7.35 22.95
C ASP A 74 -3.86 -7.46 21.51
N PHE A 75 -2.70 -8.11 21.35
CA PHE A 75 -1.93 -8.07 20.10
C PHE A 75 -2.10 -9.36 19.30
N GLY A 76 -3.19 -9.46 18.53
CA GLY A 76 -3.54 -10.60 17.68
C GLY A 76 -2.88 -10.63 16.31
N ALA A 77 -2.28 -9.53 15.82
CA ALA A 77 -1.64 -9.50 14.51
C ALA A 77 -0.51 -10.53 14.37
N CYS A 78 -0.37 -11.13 13.17
CA CYS A 78 0.58 -12.20 12.96
C CYS A 78 1.16 -12.17 11.54
N SER A 79 2.47 -12.16 11.41
CA SER A 79 3.18 -12.13 10.13
C SER A 79 2.71 -13.23 9.18
N GLY A 80 2.55 -12.88 7.90
CA GLY A 80 2.09 -13.80 6.87
C GLY A 80 0.61 -14.18 6.97
N SER A 81 -0.21 -13.40 7.72
CA SER A 81 -1.65 -13.63 7.78
C SER A 81 -2.32 -13.18 6.50
N TRP A 82 -3.28 -13.98 6.07
CA TRP A 82 -4.25 -13.73 5.02
C TRP A 82 -5.60 -13.42 5.66
N THR A 83 -6.56 -12.91 4.93
CA THR A 83 -7.92 -12.65 5.44
C THR A 83 -8.55 -13.90 6.07
N LYS A 84 -8.30 -15.11 5.54
CA LYS A 84 -8.76 -16.37 6.13
C LYS A 84 -8.30 -16.60 7.57
N HIS A 85 -7.13 -16.07 7.97
CA HIS A 85 -6.61 -16.23 9.34
C HIS A 85 -7.34 -15.35 10.36
N PHE A 86 -8.28 -14.52 9.92
CA PHE A 86 -9.26 -13.90 10.81
C PHE A 86 -10.26 -14.95 11.33
N TYR A 87 -10.50 -16.03 10.57
CA TYR A 87 -11.49 -17.09 10.84
C TYR A 87 -10.85 -18.43 11.22
N GLU A 88 -9.62 -18.68 10.82
CA GLU A 88 -8.92 -19.95 10.95
C GLU A 88 -7.72 -19.81 11.88
N ALA A 89 -7.64 -20.70 12.87
CA ALA A 89 -6.48 -20.79 13.75
C ALA A 89 -5.23 -21.26 12.99
N ARG A 90 -4.08 -20.69 13.32
CA ARG A 90 -2.77 -21.16 12.83
C ARG A 90 -2.21 -22.20 13.81
N THR A 91 -2.80 -23.37 13.82
CA THR A 91 -2.52 -24.45 14.79
C THR A 91 -1.05 -24.83 14.96
N PRO A 92 -0.20 -24.88 13.89
CA PRO A 92 1.23 -25.14 14.05
C PRO A 92 1.95 -24.08 14.90
N TRP A 93 1.41 -22.86 14.96
CA TRP A 93 1.96 -21.72 15.72
C TRP A 93 1.23 -21.48 17.03
N LYS A 94 0.19 -22.26 17.34
CA LYS A 94 -0.70 -22.09 18.49
C LYS A 94 -1.36 -20.71 18.55
N GLU A 95 -1.61 -20.13 17.38
CA GLU A 95 -2.34 -18.85 17.25
C GLU A 95 -3.82 -19.12 17.01
N PRO A 96 -4.73 -18.49 17.78
CA PRO A 96 -6.18 -18.59 17.51
C PRO A 96 -6.54 -17.88 16.20
N ALA A 97 -7.78 -18.01 15.76
CA ALA A 97 -8.33 -17.13 14.75
C ALA A 97 -8.28 -15.68 15.26
N GLN A 98 -7.89 -14.73 14.39
CA GLN A 98 -7.68 -13.35 14.88
C GLN A 98 -8.96 -12.70 15.42
N LEU A 99 -10.12 -13.02 14.85
CA LEU A 99 -11.41 -12.53 15.35
C LEU A 99 -11.75 -13.05 16.78
N ASP A 100 -11.10 -14.09 17.26
CA ASP A 100 -11.33 -14.61 18.63
C ASP A 100 -10.69 -13.73 19.73
N HIS A 101 -9.85 -12.76 19.35
CA HIS A 101 -9.38 -11.70 20.25
C HIS A 101 -10.47 -10.65 20.55
N LEU A 102 -11.51 -10.57 19.74
CA LEU A 102 -12.56 -9.56 19.88
C LEU A 102 -13.63 -10.01 20.89
N SER A 103 -14.19 -9.02 21.58
CA SER A 103 -15.31 -9.22 22.49
C SER A 103 -16.18 -7.96 22.56
N ALA A 104 -17.37 -8.07 23.16
CA ALA A 104 -18.26 -6.92 23.38
C ALA A 104 -17.64 -5.83 24.26
N SER A 105 -16.56 -6.14 25.00
CA SER A 105 -15.80 -5.18 25.82
C SER A 105 -14.63 -4.55 25.07
N THR A 106 -14.38 -4.90 23.82
CA THR A 106 -13.34 -4.26 23.00
C THR A 106 -13.73 -2.82 22.70
N GLY A 107 -12.85 -1.87 22.99
CA GLY A 107 -13.11 -0.43 22.81
C GLY A 107 -12.43 0.18 21.58
N LEU A 108 -11.34 -0.43 21.09
CA LEU A 108 -10.63 0.00 19.89
C LEU A 108 -10.15 -1.23 19.12
N VAL A 109 -10.28 -1.20 17.81
CA VAL A 109 -9.72 -2.21 16.89
C VAL A 109 -8.92 -1.51 15.81
N THR A 110 -7.70 -1.97 15.53
CA THR A 110 -7.00 -1.64 14.29
C THR A 110 -6.66 -2.91 13.53
N PHE A 111 -6.66 -2.85 12.21
CA PHE A 111 -6.20 -3.97 11.40
C PHE A 111 -5.63 -3.52 10.05
N SER A 112 -4.59 -4.22 9.59
CA SER A 112 -3.99 -4.10 8.26
C SER A 112 -3.86 -5.50 7.68
N ILE A 113 -4.56 -5.81 6.58
CA ILE A 113 -4.66 -7.16 6.00
C ILE A 113 -4.94 -7.08 4.50
N GLY A 114 -4.60 -8.12 3.75
CA GLY A 114 -4.88 -8.27 2.32
C GLY A 114 -3.63 -8.27 1.44
N GLY A 115 -2.49 -7.74 1.92
CA GLY A 115 -1.24 -7.74 1.17
C GLY A 115 -0.73 -9.15 0.84
N ASN A 116 -0.89 -10.11 1.76
CA ASN A 116 -0.53 -11.51 1.52
C ASN A 116 -1.55 -12.20 0.61
N ASP A 117 -2.84 -11.87 0.73
CA ASP A 117 -3.89 -12.37 -0.18
C ASP A 117 -3.56 -11.94 -1.62
N ALA A 118 -3.21 -10.67 -1.83
CA ALA A 118 -2.79 -10.12 -3.12
C ALA A 118 -1.41 -10.67 -3.60
N GLY A 119 -0.71 -11.44 -2.78
CA GLY A 119 0.53 -12.11 -3.16
C GLY A 119 1.77 -11.21 -3.16
N PHE A 120 1.75 -10.05 -2.50
CA PHE A 120 2.88 -9.09 -2.54
C PHE A 120 4.23 -9.71 -2.17
N ALA A 121 4.29 -10.60 -1.18
CA ALA A 121 5.55 -11.29 -0.83
C ALA A 121 6.13 -12.11 -2.01
N THR A 122 5.27 -12.79 -2.77
CA THR A 122 5.66 -13.55 -3.97
C THR A 122 6.04 -12.63 -5.12
N ILE A 123 5.30 -11.53 -5.29
CA ILE A 123 5.55 -10.51 -6.31
C ILE A 123 6.93 -9.91 -6.11
N PHE A 124 7.26 -9.43 -4.91
CA PHE A 124 8.59 -8.89 -4.62
C PHE A 124 9.70 -9.89 -4.93
N SER A 125 9.52 -11.17 -4.57
CA SER A 125 10.51 -12.20 -4.91
C SER A 125 10.70 -12.35 -6.41
N LYS A 126 9.63 -12.33 -7.19
CA LYS A 126 9.68 -12.46 -8.66
C LYS A 126 10.24 -11.19 -9.32
N CYS A 127 9.85 -10.01 -8.87
CA CYS A 127 10.31 -8.73 -9.44
C CYS A 127 11.81 -8.50 -9.21
N VAL A 128 12.34 -8.86 -8.04
CA VAL A 128 13.77 -8.76 -7.74
C VAL A 128 14.62 -9.71 -8.59
N THR A 129 14.09 -10.89 -8.93
CA THR A 129 14.81 -11.93 -9.69
C THR A 129 14.52 -11.91 -11.19
N ALA A 130 13.71 -10.96 -11.66
CA ALA A 130 13.33 -10.88 -13.08
C ALA A 130 14.57 -10.78 -13.99
N ALA A 131 14.59 -11.58 -15.05
CA ALA A 131 15.62 -11.54 -16.09
C ALA A 131 15.58 -10.17 -16.82
N PRO A 132 16.64 -9.79 -17.53
CA PRO A 132 16.59 -8.64 -18.42
C PRO A 132 15.34 -8.72 -19.33
N PHE A 133 14.63 -7.61 -19.49
CA PHE A 133 13.37 -7.47 -20.27
C PHE A 133 12.13 -8.19 -19.71
N SER A 134 12.18 -8.71 -18.48
CA SER A 134 11.05 -9.33 -17.82
C SER A 134 10.68 -8.49 -16.58
N ASN A 135 9.66 -7.65 -16.76
CA ASN A 135 9.07 -6.89 -15.66
C ASN A 135 7.90 -7.68 -15.07
N CYS A 136 7.69 -7.57 -13.75
CA CYS A 136 6.52 -8.17 -13.10
C CYS A 136 5.22 -7.58 -13.65
N SER A 137 5.23 -6.26 -13.88
CA SER A 137 4.12 -5.51 -14.46
C SER A 137 3.72 -5.96 -15.86
N SER A 138 4.61 -6.65 -16.60
CA SER A 138 4.33 -7.23 -17.91
C SER A 138 3.94 -8.71 -17.86
N ASN A 139 4.04 -9.35 -16.70
CA ASN A 139 3.68 -10.76 -16.55
C ASN A 139 2.17 -10.87 -16.27
N LYS A 140 1.42 -11.24 -17.32
CA LYS A 140 -0.04 -11.32 -17.26
C LYS A 140 -0.57 -12.26 -16.19
N GLU A 141 0.10 -13.36 -15.90
CA GLU A 141 -0.31 -14.28 -14.82
C GLU A 141 -0.23 -13.58 -13.45
N ILE A 142 0.83 -12.81 -13.22
CA ILE A 142 1.02 -12.05 -11.96
C ILE A 142 -0.01 -10.93 -11.87
N THR A 143 -0.17 -10.15 -12.92
CA THR A 143 -1.08 -8.98 -12.91
C THR A 143 -2.53 -9.42 -12.76
N ASP A 144 -2.98 -10.43 -13.51
CA ASP A 144 -4.35 -10.98 -13.41
C ASP A 144 -4.62 -11.56 -12.00
N GLN A 145 -3.65 -12.24 -11.42
CA GLN A 145 -3.77 -12.78 -10.05
C GLN A 145 -3.94 -11.66 -9.02
N VAL A 146 -3.14 -10.62 -9.10
CA VAL A 146 -3.22 -9.46 -8.19
C VAL A 146 -4.57 -8.76 -8.34
N ASP A 147 -4.95 -8.47 -9.58
CA ASP A 147 -6.19 -7.76 -9.88
C ASP A 147 -7.42 -8.55 -9.39
N SER A 148 -7.49 -9.85 -9.71
CA SER A 148 -8.60 -10.70 -9.26
C SER A 148 -8.69 -10.80 -7.74
N THR A 149 -7.55 -10.76 -7.04
CA THR A 149 -7.53 -10.82 -5.58
C THR A 149 -7.96 -9.48 -4.97
N ILE A 150 -7.50 -8.34 -5.51
CA ILE A 150 -7.96 -7.03 -5.06
C ILE A 150 -9.46 -6.88 -5.29
N ASP A 151 -9.99 -7.35 -6.43
CA ASP A 151 -11.43 -7.39 -6.70
C ASP A 151 -12.18 -8.26 -5.68
N ALA A 152 -11.64 -9.43 -5.31
CA ALA A 152 -12.26 -10.29 -4.29
C ALA A 152 -12.26 -9.61 -2.90
N LEU A 153 -11.16 -8.94 -2.52
CA LEU A 153 -11.06 -8.15 -1.29
C LEU A 153 -12.04 -6.98 -1.29
N ALA A 154 -12.23 -6.34 -2.45
CA ALA A 154 -13.20 -5.26 -2.64
C ALA A 154 -14.68 -5.73 -2.70
N GLY A 155 -14.94 -7.05 -2.70
CA GLY A 155 -16.27 -7.61 -2.84
C GLY A 155 -16.80 -7.65 -4.28
N LYS A 156 -15.98 -7.35 -5.29
CA LYS A 156 -16.34 -7.37 -6.72
C LYS A 156 -16.21 -8.77 -7.35
N GLY A 157 -15.57 -9.72 -6.64
CA GLY A 157 -15.34 -11.10 -7.08
C GLY A 157 -15.31 -12.08 -5.91
N LYS A 158 -15.00 -13.34 -6.21
CA LYS A 158 -14.79 -14.40 -5.20
C LYS A 158 -13.51 -15.16 -5.52
N GLN A 159 -12.72 -15.45 -4.50
CA GLN A 159 -11.53 -16.28 -4.57
C GLN A 159 -11.47 -17.14 -3.32
N ASP A 160 -11.13 -18.41 -3.47
CA ASP A 160 -11.05 -19.37 -2.36
C ASP A 160 -10.02 -18.89 -1.31
N GLY A 161 -10.44 -18.86 -0.06
CA GLY A 161 -9.61 -18.44 1.06
C GLY A 161 -9.43 -16.92 1.20
N VAL A 162 -10.05 -16.12 0.33
CA VAL A 162 -10.06 -14.65 0.42
C VAL A 162 -11.41 -14.18 0.91
N TYR A 163 -11.43 -13.45 2.02
CA TYR A 163 -12.61 -12.81 2.58
C TYR A 163 -12.60 -11.33 2.24
N SER A 164 -13.72 -10.82 1.71
CA SER A 164 -13.82 -9.39 1.39
C SER A 164 -13.72 -8.52 2.63
N TYR A 165 -13.27 -7.28 2.45
CA TYR A 165 -13.20 -6.31 3.56
C TYR A 165 -14.58 -6.07 4.19
N ASP A 166 -15.67 -6.07 3.40
CA ASP A 166 -17.03 -5.96 3.94
C ASP A 166 -17.39 -7.12 4.87
N THR A 167 -16.99 -8.36 4.50
CA THR A 167 -17.20 -9.54 5.36
C THR A 167 -16.43 -9.41 6.66
N VAL A 168 -15.12 -9.10 6.57
CA VAL A 168 -14.26 -8.94 7.76
C VAL A 168 -14.80 -7.84 8.68
N MET A 169 -15.20 -6.70 8.14
CA MET A 169 -15.71 -5.56 8.91
C MET A 169 -17.08 -5.83 9.55
N SER A 170 -17.96 -6.56 8.84
CA SER A 170 -19.24 -7.00 9.39
C SER A 170 -19.05 -7.92 10.60
N ASP A 171 -18.08 -8.84 10.53
CA ASP A 171 -17.81 -9.78 11.62
C ASP A 171 -17.11 -9.09 12.80
N ILE A 172 -16.26 -8.09 12.54
CA ILE A 172 -15.73 -7.21 13.60
C ILE A 172 -16.88 -6.48 14.30
N ALA A 173 -17.84 -5.90 13.55
CA ALA A 173 -19.00 -5.23 14.13
C ALA A 173 -19.83 -6.18 15.03
N THR A 174 -19.99 -7.42 14.60
CA THR A 174 -20.74 -8.43 15.36
C THR A 174 -20.07 -8.80 16.68
N ARG A 175 -18.72 -8.93 16.68
CA ARG A 175 -17.95 -9.38 17.85
C ARG A 175 -17.60 -8.23 18.79
N ALA A 176 -17.38 -7.03 18.26
CA ALA A 176 -17.00 -5.82 19.00
C ALA A 176 -17.92 -4.63 18.67
N PRO A 177 -19.23 -4.73 18.99
CA PRO A 177 -20.25 -3.78 18.52
C PRO A 177 -20.07 -2.35 19.02
N ASN A 178 -19.29 -2.15 20.09
CA ASN A 178 -19.05 -0.83 20.68
C ASN A 178 -17.67 -0.26 20.35
N ALA A 179 -16.85 -1.00 19.59
CA ALA A 179 -15.48 -0.58 19.32
C ALA A 179 -15.43 0.53 18.27
N THR A 180 -14.52 1.48 18.47
CA THR A 180 -13.99 2.28 17.36
C THR A 180 -13.10 1.38 16.51
N VAL A 181 -13.32 1.33 15.19
CA VAL A 181 -12.57 0.47 14.27
C VAL A 181 -11.82 1.33 13.27
N VAL A 182 -10.53 1.04 13.09
CA VAL A 182 -9.65 1.70 12.12
C VAL A 182 -9.03 0.64 11.20
N ALA A 183 -9.41 0.64 9.94
CA ALA A 183 -8.66 -0.07 8.92
C ALA A 183 -7.39 0.74 8.58
N VAL A 184 -6.25 0.08 8.54
CA VAL A 184 -4.94 0.73 8.31
C VAL A 184 -4.43 0.35 6.94
N GLY A 185 -4.24 1.35 6.08
CA GLY A 185 -3.67 1.17 4.75
C GLY A 185 -2.19 0.83 4.78
N TYR A 186 -1.66 0.40 3.63
CA TYR A 186 -0.24 0.16 3.42
C TYR A 186 0.46 1.44 2.94
N PRO A 187 1.63 1.78 3.47
CA PRO A 187 2.40 2.93 3.00
C PRO A 187 2.96 2.68 1.60
N ARG A 188 3.11 3.75 0.82
CA ARG A 188 3.77 3.70 -0.48
C ARG A 188 5.23 3.29 -0.29
N MET A 189 5.66 2.25 -1.01
CA MET A 189 6.98 1.65 -0.82
C MET A 189 8.09 2.35 -1.58
N PHE A 190 7.81 2.83 -2.80
CA PHE A 190 8.78 3.47 -3.68
C PHE A 190 8.39 4.91 -3.99
N ALA A 191 9.37 5.77 -4.30
CA ALA A 191 9.09 7.12 -4.77
C ALA A 191 8.20 7.09 -6.04
N PRO A 192 7.30 8.10 -6.24
CA PRO A 192 6.30 8.06 -7.31
C PRO A 192 6.86 7.88 -8.72
N GLN A 193 8.01 8.49 -9.01
CA GLN A 193 8.67 8.38 -10.32
C GLN A 193 9.63 7.20 -10.44
N GLY A 194 9.69 6.36 -9.42
CA GLY A 194 10.70 5.33 -9.31
C GLY A 194 12.07 5.91 -8.96
N ALA A 195 12.92 5.07 -8.41
CA ALA A 195 14.28 5.42 -8.04
C ALA A 195 15.27 4.35 -8.52
N GLY A 196 16.52 4.72 -8.70
CA GLY A 196 17.60 3.81 -9.01
C GLY A 196 18.74 3.96 -8.02
N GLN A 197 19.39 2.86 -7.71
CA GLN A 197 20.59 2.79 -6.88
C GLN A 197 21.80 2.40 -7.73
N ILE A 198 23.00 2.60 -7.18
CA ILE A 198 24.23 2.11 -7.80
C ILE A 198 24.40 0.62 -7.52
N LEU A 199 24.01 0.16 -6.33
CA LEU A 199 24.10 -1.23 -5.85
C LEU A 199 22.77 -1.63 -5.17
N PRO A 200 22.39 -2.93 -5.14
CA PRO A 200 23.11 -4.07 -5.70
C PRO A 200 23.03 -4.18 -7.23
N VAL A 201 22.03 -3.57 -7.87
CA VAL A 201 21.85 -3.57 -9.33
C VAL A 201 21.71 -2.14 -9.82
N PRO A 202 22.62 -1.63 -10.66
CA PRO A 202 22.55 -0.26 -11.18
C PRO A 202 21.21 0.03 -11.86
N GLY A 203 20.67 1.23 -11.60
CA GLY A 203 19.41 1.70 -12.19
C GLY A 203 18.14 1.15 -11.55
N ARG A 204 18.23 0.16 -10.65
CA ARG A 204 17.11 -0.45 -9.92
C ARG A 204 17.12 -0.05 -8.45
N CYS A 205 15.98 -0.04 -7.81
CA CYS A 205 15.86 0.10 -6.36
C CYS A 205 15.64 -1.27 -5.73
N GLU A 206 16.58 -1.70 -4.86
CA GLU A 206 16.51 -3.02 -4.22
C GLU A 206 16.28 -4.17 -5.23
N GLY A 207 16.81 -4.02 -6.44
CA GLY A 207 16.66 -4.98 -7.54
C GLY A 207 15.37 -4.83 -8.37
N VAL A 208 14.48 -3.91 -8.01
CA VAL A 208 13.19 -3.66 -8.69
C VAL A 208 13.36 -2.56 -9.73
N THR A 209 12.88 -2.77 -10.96
CA THR A 209 12.88 -1.77 -12.05
C THR A 209 11.96 -0.59 -11.72
N LYS A 210 12.17 0.58 -12.33
CA LYS A 210 11.33 1.75 -12.04
C LYS A 210 9.87 1.53 -12.44
N VAL A 211 9.61 0.84 -13.55
CA VAL A 211 8.26 0.52 -13.97
C VAL A 211 7.57 -0.43 -13.00
N ASP A 212 8.28 -1.45 -12.48
CA ASP A 212 7.73 -2.36 -11.47
C ASP A 212 7.50 -1.66 -10.11
N GLN A 213 8.39 -0.73 -9.71
CA GLN A 213 8.19 0.11 -8.53
C GLN A 213 6.87 0.90 -8.64
N ARG A 214 6.61 1.50 -9.80
CA ARG A 214 5.37 2.23 -10.07
C ARG A 214 4.15 1.30 -10.02
N TRP A 215 4.24 0.13 -10.66
CA TRP A 215 3.17 -0.87 -10.65
C TRP A 215 2.85 -1.36 -9.23
N ILE A 216 3.85 -1.64 -8.40
CA ILE A 216 3.66 -2.02 -6.99
C ILE A 216 2.94 -0.92 -6.21
N ASN A 217 3.34 0.34 -6.40
CA ASN A 217 2.67 1.48 -5.79
C ASN A 217 1.21 1.59 -6.24
N ALA A 218 0.92 1.42 -7.53
CA ALA A 218 -0.44 1.45 -8.08
C ALA A 218 -1.31 0.36 -7.45
N LYS A 219 -0.82 -0.89 -7.36
CA LYS A 219 -1.55 -1.99 -6.73
C LYS A 219 -1.74 -1.81 -5.23
N THR A 220 -0.78 -1.19 -4.54
CA THR A 220 -0.93 -0.80 -3.13
C THR A 220 -2.03 0.24 -2.96
N ASN A 221 -2.12 1.23 -3.85
CA ASN A 221 -3.19 2.23 -3.83
C ASN A 221 -4.57 1.60 -4.09
N GLU A 222 -4.68 0.69 -5.06
CA GLU A 222 -5.92 -0.04 -5.34
C GLU A 222 -6.38 -0.87 -4.12
N LEU A 223 -5.45 -1.56 -3.45
CA LEU A 223 -5.73 -2.30 -2.22
C LEU A 223 -6.19 -1.39 -1.09
N ASN A 224 -5.53 -0.25 -0.89
CA ASN A 224 -5.90 0.77 0.10
C ASN A 224 -7.28 1.36 -0.21
N ALA A 225 -7.59 1.62 -1.48
CA ALA A 225 -8.91 2.11 -1.90
C ALA A 225 -10.02 1.09 -1.56
N ALA A 226 -9.77 -0.21 -1.79
CA ALA A 226 -10.72 -1.26 -1.44
C ALA A 226 -11.00 -1.31 0.07
N ALA A 227 -9.94 -1.24 0.91
CA ALA A 227 -10.07 -1.20 2.36
C ALA A 227 -10.76 0.08 2.85
N GLY A 228 -10.39 1.23 2.30
CA GLY A 228 -10.98 2.54 2.65
C GLY A 228 -12.46 2.63 2.29
N ALA A 229 -12.86 2.18 1.10
CA ALA A 229 -14.25 2.16 0.67
C ALA A 229 -15.11 1.23 1.54
N ALA A 230 -14.59 0.05 1.91
CA ALA A 230 -15.28 -0.85 2.83
C ALA A 230 -15.40 -0.22 4.23
N ALA A 231 -14.33 0.38 4.76
CA ALA A 231 -14.38 1.08 6.05
C ALA A 231 -15.47 2.14 6.07
N GLN A 232 -15.60 2.92 5.00
CA GLN A 232 -16.67 3.90 4.85
C GLN A 232 -18.07 3.27 4.91
N ARG A 233 -18.33 2.20 4.13
CA ARG A 233 -19.63 1.54 4.11
C ARG A 233 -20.05 1.03 5.49
N HIS A 234 -19.09 0.67 6.32
CA HIS A 234 -19.31 0.22 7.69
C HIS A 234 -19.27 1.33 8.74
N GLY A 235 -19.06 2.60 8.34
CA GLY A 235 -18.93 3.72 9.27
C GLY A 235 -17.65 3.67 10.11
N TYR A 236 -16.63 2.97 9.62
CA TYR A 236 -15.33 2.81 10.26
C TYR A 236 -14.32 3.86 9.78
N GLN A 237 -13.25 4.05 10.53
CA GLN A 237 -12.15 4.92 10.13
C GLN A 237 -11.22 4.19 9.16
N PHE A 238 -10.61 4.94 8.27
CA PHE A 238 -9.50 4.48 7.46
C PHE A 238 -8.28 5.37 7.73
N ALA A 239 -7.22 4.77 8.25
CA ALA A 239 -5.93 5.45 8.38
C ALA A 239 -5.15 5.28 7.06
N ASP A 240 -5.19 6.31 6.21
CA ASP A 240 -4.39 6.34 5.00
C ASP A 240 -2.92 6.57 5.36
N THR A 241 -2.11 5.55 5.11
CA THR A 241 -0.65 5.61 5.32
C THR A 241 0.12 5.77 4.02
N SER A 242 -0.54 5.85 2.86
CA SER A 242 0.11 5.89 1.54
C SER A 242 1.13 7.02 1.42
N GLY A 243 0.83 8.21 1.96
CA GLY A 243 1.71 9.37 1.99
C GLY A 243 2.57 9.50 3.24
N ALA A 244 2.40 8.64 4.25
CA ALA A 244 3.06 8.79 5.55
C ALA A 244 4.59 8.70 5.49
N PHE A 245 5.11 8.02 4.48
CA PHE A 245 6.56 7.81 4.27
C PHE A 245 7.14 8.73 3.18
N ALA A 246 6.46 9.80 2.79
CA ALA A 246 6.91 10.69 1.74
C ALA A 246 8.34 11.21 1.98
N GLY A 247 9.24 10.93 1.02
CA GLY A 247 10.68 11.20 1.11
C GLY A 247 11.49 10.09 1.79
N HIS A 248 10.86 9.17 2.51
CA HIS A 248 11.45 8.04 3.24
C HIS A 248 11.11 6.68 2.61
N GLU A 249 10.61 6.68 1.40
CA GLU A 249 10.41 5.46 0.62
C GLU A 249 11.74 4.74 0.35
N LEU A 250 11.68 3.49 -0.07
CA LEU A 250 12.88 2.78 -0.55
C LEU A 250 13.54 3.58 -1.67
N CYS A 251 14.86 3.74 -1.57
CA CYS A 251 15.68 4.52 -2.48
C CYS A 251 15.25 5.99 -2.63
N GLY A 252 14.46 6.49 -1.71
CA GLY A 252 14.04 7.89 -1.63
C GLY A 252 15.20 8.83 -1.31
N GLN A 253 14.90 10.12 -1.19
CA GLN A 253 15.91 11.17 -0.94
C GLN A 253 16.45 11.18 0.50
N GLN A 254 15.68 10.62 1.45
CA GLN A 254 16.02 10.58 2.87
C GLN A 254 16.27 9.12 3.30
N THR A 255 16.70 8.93 4.55
CA THR A 255 16.85 7.59 5.13
C THR A 255 15.53 6.84 5.04
N SER A 256 15.56 5.65 4.44
CA SER A 256 14.37 4.84 4.25
C SER A 256 13.73 4.43 5.58
N TRP A 257 12.41 4.45 5.63
CA TRP A 257 11.62 3.89 6.73
C TRP A 257 11.16 2.46 6.44
N PHE A 258 11.69 1.84 5.40
CA PHE A 258 11.56 0.41 5.10
C PHE A 258 12.90 -0.30 5.26
N GLN A 259 12.85 -1.58 5.55
CA GLN A 259 13.98 -2.49 5.48
C GLN A 259 14.30 -2.81 4.01
N GLY A 260 15.58 -2.81 3.66
CA GLY A 260 16.06 -3.13 2.32
C GLY A 260 16.01 -4.63 2.00
N LEU A 261 16.40 -4.99 0.78
CA LEU A 261 16.34 -6.35 0.25
C LEU A 261 17.09 -7.39 1.08
N ILE A 262 18.24 -7.02 1.64
CA ILE A 262 19.13 -7.92 2.38
C ILE A 262 18.82 -7.99 3.88
N ASP A 263 17.92 -7.12 4.38
CA ASP A 263 17.61 -7.03 5.79
C ASP A 263 16.62 -8.12 6.24
N ASP A 264 16.67 -8.50 7.51
CA ASP A 264 15.59 -9.31 8.09
C ASP A 264 14.32 -8.44 8.19
N GLY A 265 13.27 -8.87 7.51
CA GLY A 265 12.04 -8.07 7.37
C GLY A 265 12.04 -7.19 6.13
N ARG A 266 12.80 -7.55 5.08
CA ARG A 266 12.84 -6.85 3.80
C ARG A 266 11.47 -6.36 3.35
N PHE A 267 11.43 -5.14 2.81
CA PHE A 267 10.21 -4.49 2.30
C PHE A 267 9.13 -4.21 3.37
N HIS A 268 9.48 -4.28 4.66
CA HIS A 268 8.57 -3.93 5.75
C HIS A 268 9.02 -2.63 6.45
N PRO A 269 8.09 -1.91 7.08
CA PRO A 269 8.44 -0.72 7.85
C PRO A 269 9.42 -1.01 8.99
N ASN A 270 10.42 -0.15 9.16
CA ASN A 270 11.26 -0.14 10.35
C ASN A 270 10.56 0.61 11.51
N ALA A 271 11.24 0.82 12.62
CA ALA A 271 10.67 1.47 13.81
C ALA A 271 10.14 2.89 13.52
N ASP A 272 10.84 3.67 12.68
CA ASP A 272 10.39 5.01 12.29
C ASP A 272 9.17 4.96 11.37
N GLY A 273 9.12 3.99 10.44
CA GLY A 273 7.94 3.72 9.64
C GLY A 273 6.72 3.38 10.49
N HIS A 274 6.87 2.51 11.49
CA HIS A 274 5.80 2.21 12.44
C HIS A 274 5.35 3.43 13.25
N LYS A 275 6.26 4.33 13.57
CA LYS A 275 5.93 5.59 14.23
C LYS A 275 5.08 6.51 13.34
N ALA A 276 5.39 6.57 12.06
CA ALA A 276 4.60 7.31 11.08
C ALA A 276 3.20 6.69 10.89
N MET A 277 3.10 5.35 10.79
CA MET A 277 1.82 4.65 10.72
C MET A 277 0.96 4.91 11.96
N ALA A 278 1.57 4.85 13.17
CA ALA A 278 0.86 5.18 14.42
C ALA A 278 0.33 6.63 14.41
N SER A 279 1.06 7.58 13.83
CA SER A 279 0.60 8.96 13.71
C SER A 279 -0.60 9.05 12.77
N SER A 280 -0.59 8.41 11.61
CA SER A 280 -1.75 8.36 10.69
C SER A 280 -3.00 7.74 11.36
N ILE A 281 -2.82 6.70 12.19
CA ILE A 281 -3.93 6.11 12.96
C ILE A 281 -4.48 7.12 13.97
N MET A 282 -3.62 7.80 14.72
CA MET A 282 -4.07 8.81 15.69
C MET A 282 -4.75 9.98 15.00
N ASP A 283 -4.27 10.41 13.83
CA ASP A 283 -4.91 11.47 13.04
C ASP A 283 -6.30 11.05 12.58
N SER A 284 -6.48 9.79 12.15
CA SER A 284 -7.82 9.27 11.78
C SER A 284 -8.77 9.22 12.99
N LEU A 285 -8.28 8.86 14.17
CA LEU A 285 -9.07 8.87 15.40
C LEU A 285 -9.45 10.29 15.84
N ASN A 286 -8.56 11.27 15.66
CA ASN A 286 -8.83 12.67 15.98
C ASN A 286 -9.81 13.33 14.99
N ALA A 287 -9.84 12.86 13.74
CA ALA A 287 -10.75 13.38 12.70
C ALA A 287 -12.23 12.99 12.92
N GLN A 288 -12.53 12.07 13.85
CA GLN A 288 -13.93 11.70 14.19
C GLN A 288 -14.81 12.88 14.65
N GLY A 289 -14.20 14.00 15.03
CA GLY A 289 -14.91 15.20 15.48
C GLY A 289 -14.99 16.35 14.45
N GLN A 290 -14.46 16.17 13.23
CA GLN A 290 -14.40 17.23 12.22
C GLN A 290 -15.10 16.78 10.92
N GLU A 291 -15.98 17.63 10.37
CA GLU A 291 -16.73 17.41 9.11
C GLU A 291 -15.83 17.08 7.89
N ALA A 292 -14.52 17.33 7.96
CA ALA A 292 -13.55 16.98 6.92
C ALA A 292 -13.38 15.45 6.70
N ALA A 293 -13.94 14.60 7.56
CA ALA A 293 -13.97 13.15 7.37
C ALA A 293 -15.00 12.71 6.30
N GLN A 294 -15.91 13.57 5.89
CA GLN A 294 -17.00 13.19 4.96
C GLN A 294 -16.56 13.15 3.48
N ASP A 295 -15.54 13.91 3.09
CA ASP A 295 -15.07 13.95 1.69
C ASP A 295 -14.08 12.83 1.33
N ARG A 296 -13.28 12.33 2.29
CA ARG A 296 -12.31 11.25 2.06
C ARG A 296 -12.95 9.91 1.68
N PRO A 297 -14.06 9.54 2.26
CA PRO A 297 -14.77 8.32 1.94
C PRO A 297 -15.33 8.29 0.53
N ALA A 298 -15.89 9.41 0.05
CA ALA A 298 -16.37 9.52 -1.32
C ALA A 298 -15.23 9.35 -2.33
N ALA A 299 -14.03 9.84 -2.02
CA ALA A 299 -12.84 9.68 -2.86
C ALA A 299 -12.38 8.22 -2.95
N ALA A 300 -12.39 7.46 -1.84
CA ALA A 300 -12.01 6.04 -1.86
C ALA A 300 -13.00 5.20 -2.67
N GLN A 301 -14.31 5.45 -2.55
CA GLN A 301 -15.32 4.77 -3.34
C GLN A 301 -15.21 5.14 -4.83
N ALA A 302 -15.02 6.42 -5.15
CA ALA A 302 -14.81 6.87 -6.52
C ALA A 302 -13.56 6.22 -7.14
N GLN A 303 -12.47 6.10 -6.38
CA GLN A 303 -11.26 5.42 -6.85
C GLN A 303 -11.47 3.91 -7.03
N LEU A 304 -12.29 3.28 -6.18
CA LEU A 304 -12.66 1.87 -6.33
C LEU A 304 -13.54 1.64 -7.57
N ASP A 305 -14.47 2.54 -7.84
CA ASP A 305 -15.42 2.44 -8.95
C ASP A 305 -14.81 2.87 -10.29
N ASN A 306 -13.76 3.68 -10.28
CA ASN A 306 -13.00 4.07 -11.46
C ASN A 306 -12.53 2.83 -12.23
N MET A 307 -12.79 2.80 -13.52
CA MET A 307 -12.29 1.75 -14.42
C MET A 307 -10.83 2.03 -14.79
N ARG A 308 -10.06 0.98 -15.02
CA ARG A 308 -8.69 1.13 -15.49
C ARG A 308 -8.73 1.56 -16.97
N PRO A 309 -7.88 2.53 -17.39
CA PRO A 309 -7.74 2.83 -18.80
C PRO A 309 -7.24 1.61 -19.58
N ALA A 310 -7.51 1.54 -20.85
CA ALA A 310 -7.02 0.51 -21.76
C ALA A 310 -5.82 1.06 -22.53
N GLY A 311 -4.63 0.66 -22.13
CA GLY A 311 -3.39 1.04 -22.79
C GLY A 311 -3.20 0.27 -24.10
N ALA A 312 -2.95 1.00 -25.17
CA ALA A 312 -2.62 0.43 -26.47
C ALA A 312 -1.55 1.30 -27.15
N PHE A 313 -0.49 0.67 -27.68
CA PHE A 313 0.52 1.42 -28.41
C PHE A 313 1.11 0.64 -29.57
N THR A 314 1.68 1.38 -30.51
CA THR A 314 2.51 0.87 -31.60
C THR A 314 3.97 1.26 -31.36
N LEU A 315 4.87 0.35 -31.70
CA LEU A 315 6.31 0.53 -31.64
C LEU A 315 6.86 0.26 -33.05
N THR A 316 7.53 1.25 -33.64
CA THR A 316 8.23 1.11 -34.92
C THR A 316 9.69 1.49 -34.77
N ARG A 317 10.56 0.80 -35.49
CA ARG A 317 11.99 1.06 -35.47
C ARG A 317 12.52 1.42 -36.85
N ASP A 318 13.27 2.51 -36.92
CA ASP A 318 14.02 2.93 -38.11
C ASP A 318 15.47 3.23 -37.71
N GLY A 319 16.37 2.29 -38.02
CA GLY A 319 17.76 2.34 -37.57
C GLY A 319 17.87 2.38 -36.04
N ASP A 320 18.47 3.44 -35.53
CA ASP A 320 18.62 3.66 -34.07
C ASP A 320 17.43 4.36 -33.43
N GLN A 321 16.40 4.72 -34.20
CA GLN A 321 15.22 5.42 -33.68
C GLN A 321 14.06 4.46 -33.43
N LEU A 322 13.48 4.52 -32.24
CA LEU A 322 12.20 3.93 -31.89
C LEU A 322 11.15 5.02 -31.85
N SER A 323 10.10 4.87 -32.64
CA SER A 323 8.90 5.71 -32.59
C SER A 323 7.83 4.97 -31.80
N LEU A 324 7.28 5.63 -30.78
CA LEU A 324 6.31 5.13 -29.83
C LEU A 324 5.03 5.95 -30.00
N ASP A 325 3.87 5.29 -30.18
CA ASP A 325 2.58 5.96 -30.31
C ASP A 325 1.51 5.21 -29.54
N ALA A 326 1.00 5.81 -28.47
CA ALA A 326 -0.07 5.31 -27.64
C ALA A 326 -1.36 6.15 -27.75
N SER A 327 -1.52 6.91 -28.84
CA SER A 327 -2.71 7.73 -29.09
C SER A 327 -4.00 6.91 -29.20
N ALA A 328 -3.91 5.59 -29.37
CA ALA A 328 -5.05 4.67 -29.39
C ALA A 328 -5.51 4.22 -28.01
N SER A 329 -4.83 4.62 -26.93
CA SER A 329 -5.25 4.32 -25.55
C SER A 329 -6.56 5.02 -25.22
N THR A 330 -7.42 4.34 -24.48
CA THR A 330 -8.76 4.83 -24.14
C THR A 330 -9.06 4.64 -22.64
N ASP A 331 -10.05 5.38 -22.18
CA ASP A 331 -10.63 5.22 -20.86
C ASP A 331 -12.15 5.17 -20.99
N ALA A 332 -12.79 4.20 -20.32
CA ALA A 332 -14.20 3.89 -20.54
C ALA A 332 -15.15 4.80 -19.73
N ASP A 333 -14.71 5.31 -18.60
CA ASP A 333 -15.49 6.12 -17.66
C ASP A 333 -14.87 7.50 -17.38
N GLY A 334 -13.81 7.84 -18.13
CA GLY A 334 -13.12 9.12 -17.98
C GLY A 334 -12.31 9.50 -19.21
N ALA A 335 -11.07 9.91 -18.99
CA ALA A 335 -10.14 10.31 -20.04
C ALA A 335 -8.70 9.91 -19.68
N VAL A 336 -7.92 9.55 -20.69
CA VAL A 336 -6.46 9.39 -20.52
C VAL A 336 -5.85 10.76 -20.21
N ALA A 337 -5.23 10.87 -19.04
CA ALA A 337 -4.64 12.12 -18.54
C ALA A 337 -3.14 12.20 -18.83
N ASN A 338 -2.42 11.07 -18.74
CA ASN A 338 -0.98 11.04 -18.97
C ASN A 338 -0.54 9.69 -19.56
N ILE A 339 0.55 9.71 -20.30
CA ILE A 339 1.26 8.51 -20.77
C ILE A 339 2.74 8.70 -20.50
N ASP A 340 3.31 7.76 -19.75
CA ASP A 340 4.75 7.69 -19.50
C ASP A 340 5.30 6.40 -20.11
N TRP A 341 6.47 6.51 -20.70
CA TRP A 341 7.18 5.41 -21.35
C TRP A 341 8.39 5.02 -20.52
N TYR A 342 8.56 3.73 -20.32
CA TYR A 342 9.75 3.14 -19.72
C TYR A 342 10.45 2.29 -20.77
N VAL A 343 11.60 2.80 -21.26
CA VAL A 343 12.44 2.08 -22.23
C VAL A 343 13.58 1.42 -21.47
N GLN A 344 13.51 0.10 -21.30
CA GLN A 344 14.49 -0.67 -20.57
C GLN A 344 15.55 -1.25 -21.50
N HIS A 345 16.80 -0.87 -21.29
CA HIS A 345 17.95 -1.33 -22.05
C HIS A 345 18.51 -2.65 -21.50
N ALA A 346 19.27 -3.37 -22.36
CA ALA A 346 19.90 -4.64 -22.00
C ALA A 346 20.91 -4.52 -20.85
N ASN A 347 21.50 -3.35 -20.66
CA ASN A 347 22.43 -3.06 -19.56
C ASN A 347 21.72 -2.76 -18.22
N GLY A 348 20.36 -2.82 -18.18
CA GLY A 348 19.54 -2.56 -17.00
C GLY A 348 19.20 -1.09 -16.75
N THR A 349 19.66 -0.16 -17.61
CA THR A 349 19.23 1.24 -17.52
C THR A 349 17.82 1.42 -18.07
N GLU A 350 17.10 2.41 -17.53
CA GLU A 350 15.75 2.78 -17.97
C GLU A 350 15.71 4.25 -18.35
N GLU A 351 15.29 4.54 -19.59
CA GLU A 351 14.93 5.88 -20.04
C GLU A 351 13.43 6.09 -19.80
N ILE A 352 13.04 7.27 -19.30
CA ILE A 352 11.65 7.64 -19.08
C ILE A 352 11.30 8.79 -20.02
N LEU A 353 10.27 8.59 -20.84
CA LEU A 353 9.72 9.58 -21.77
C LEU A 353 8.24 9.83 -21.42
N THR A 354 7.69 10.96 -21.87
CA THR A 354 6.31 11.37 -21.56
C THR A 354 5.59 11.84 -22.80
N GLY A 355 4.28 11.59 -22.87
CA GLY A 355 3.41 12.03 -23.94
C GLY A 355 2.81 10.87 -24.72
N ALA A 356 1.70 11.13 -25.45
CA ALA A 356 1.02 10.11 -26.25
C ALA A 356 1.92 9.57 -27.38
N GLN A 357 2.85 10.38 -27.85
CA GLN A 357 3.90 10.00 -28.80
C GLN A 357 5.27 10.35 -28.23
N ALA A 358 6.25 9.49 -28.46
CA ALA A 358 7.61 9.69 -28.02
C ALA A 358 8.61 9.03 -28.99
N THR A 359 9.88 9.43 -28.90
CA THR A 359 10.98 8.83 -29.66
C THR A 359 12.13 8.53 -28.73
N ALA A 360 12.63 7.30 -28.78
CA ALA A 360 13.83 6.88 -28.05
C ALA A 360 14.96 6.57 -29.05
N THR A 361 16.21 6.78 -28.63
CA THR A 361 17.38 6.38 -29.42
C THR A 361 17.96 5.10 -28.82
N VAL A 362 17.95 4.03 -29.59
CA VAL A 362 18.42 2.71 -29.19
C VAL A 362 19.46 2.21 -30.20
N PRO A 363 20.69 1.92 -29.78
CA PRO A 363 21.75 1.48 -30.66
C PRO A 363 21.31 0.31 -31.58
N ALA A 364 21.83 0.31 -32.82
CA ALA A 364 21.54 -0.76 -33.77
C ALA A 364 21.90 -2.13 -33.18
N GLY A 365 21.03 -3.11 -33.35
CA GLY A 365 21.18 -4.46 -32.80
C GLY A 365 20.79 -4.61 -31.33
N GLU A 366 20.57 -3.54 -30.58
CA GLU A 366 20.08 -3.63 -29.20
C GLU A 366 18.57 -3.91 -29.19
N GLN A 367 18.17 -4.90 -28.40
CA GLN A 367 16.76 -5.16 -28.04
C GLN A 367 16.42 -4.40 -26.76
N VAL A 368 15.26 -3.77 -26.70
CA VAL A 368 14.75 -3.09 -25.51
C VAL A 368 13.33 -3.53 -25.20
N SER A 369 12.97 -3.50 -23.91
CA SER A 369 11.59 -3.61 -23.47
C SER A 369 11.00 -2.21 -23.31
N VAL A 370 9.84 -1.97 -23.87
CA VAL A 370 9.12 -0.70 -23.78
C VAL A 370 7.78 -0.92 -23.09
N THR A 371 7.57 -0.22 -21.98
CA THR A 371 6.28 -0.22 -21.25
C THR A 371 5.66 1.16 -21.35
N ALA A 372 4.43 1.23 -21.88
CA ALA A 372 3.57 2.40 -21.77
C ALA A 372 2.77 2.30 -20.47
N VAL A 373 2.87 3.31 -19.62
CA VAL A 373 2.01 3.46 -18.44
C VAL A 373 0.99 4.55 -18.76
N VAL A 374 -0.25 4.12 -18.95
CA VAL A 374 -1.38 4.99 -19.27
C VAL A 374 -2.12 5.31 -18.00
N THR A 375 -2.21 6.59 -17.64
CA THR A 375 -2.87 7.08 -16.43
C THR A 375 -4.15 7.82 -16.81
N ASP A 376 -5.27 7.50 -16.18
CA ASP A 376 -6.54 8.19 -16.34
C ASP A 376 -6.61 9.50 -15.53
N ASN A 377 -7.68 10.25 -15.69
CA ASN A 377 -7.92 11.52 -15.00
C ASN A 377 -8.29 11.35 -13.50
N GLN A 378 -8.44 10.12 -13.02
CA GLN A 378 -8.65 9.79 -11.60
C GLN A 378 -7.42 9.11 -10.96
N GLY A 379 -6.35 8.89 -11.74
CA GLY A 379 -5.05 8.40 -11.27
C GLY A 379 -4.90 6.87 -11.29
N LYS A 380 -5.82 6.13 -11.94
CA LYS A 380 -5.64 4.68 -12.14
C LYS A 380 -4.76 4.42 -13.36
N GLU A 381 -3.96 3.36 -13.31
CA GLU A 381 -2.93 3.11 -14.30
C GLU A 381 -3.08 1.75 -14.99
N ASP A 382 -2.77 1.71 -16.28
CA ASP A 382 -2.58 0.48 -17.06
C ASP A 382 -1.15 0.39 -17.59
N PHE A 383 -0.61 -0.84 -17.61
CA PHE A 383 0.78 -1.14 -17.96
C PHE A 383 0.81 -2.09 -19.15
N THR A 384 1.15 -1.56 -20.30
CA THR A 384 1.24 -2.36 -21.55
C THR A 384 2.69 -2.41 -22.02
N THR A 385 3.23 -3.62 -22.24
CA THR A 385 4.64 -3.84 -22.60
C THR A 385 4.80 -4.51 -23.96
N GLN A 386 5.77 -4.05 -24.73
CA GLN A 386 6.25 -4.70 -25.95
C GLN A 386 7.78 -4.75 -25.93
N VAL A 387 8.34 -5.73 -26.63
CA VAL A 387 9.79 -5.86 -26.82
C VAL A 387 10.12 -5.51 -28.26
N SER A 388 11.09 -4.59 -28.45
CA SER A 388 11.52 -4.23 -29.81
C SER A 388 12.23 -5.40 -30.49
N ALA A 389 12.08 -5.53 -31.81
CA ALA A 389 12.96 -6.39 -32.57
C ALA A 389 14.43 -5.90 -32.42
N ALA A 390 15.39 -6.83 -32.43
CA ALA A 390 16.77 -6.48 -32.67
C ALA A 390 16.85 -5.94 -34.12
N GLY A 391 17.26 -4.68 -34.28
CA GLY A 391 17.37 -4.02 -35.60
C GLY A 391 18.55 -4.52 -36.40
#